data_4988bba1d25b9aeb0808e37b2ea792c4
#
_entry.id   4988bba1d25b9aeb0808e37b2ea792c4
#
_cell.length_a   1.000
_cell.length_b   1.000
_cell.length_c   1.000
_cell.angle_alpha   90.00
_cell.angle_beta   90.00
_cell.angle_gamma   90.00
#
_symmetry.space_group_name_H-M   'P 1'
#
loop_
_entity.id
_entity.type
_entity.pdbx_description
1 polymer ?
#
loop_
_entity_poly.entity_id
_entity_poly.type
_entity_poly.pdbx_seq_one_letter_code
_entity_poly.pdbx_strand_id
1 'polypeptide(L)'
;MDICEKIEQEITPALRDMGYEVVRVALNGTESKVLQVMAERQDQIDMTVDDCADISRTVSALLDVADPFTGHYTLEVSSPGLDRPLLKAADYARFVGDEAKVELTHEINGRKRFKCRLKGLTEKNEVLFDFEGQEMRVPFADIAKAKLILTDELIQKHQTKHERKEK
;
A
#
# COMPACT_ATOMS: atom_id res chain seq x y z
N MET A 1 16.46 -9.37 -7.81
CA MET A 1 15.69 -8.14 -7.53
C MET A 1 15.13 -7.61 -8.84
N ASP A 2 13.83 -7.46 -8.94
CA ASP A 2 13.22 -6.96 -10.16
C ASP A 2 13.37 -5.43 -10.27
N ILE A 3 12.98 -4.88 -11.43
CA ILE A 3 13.15 -3.45 -11.69
C ILE A 3 12.32 -2.58 -10.75
N CYS A 4 11.12 -3.03 -10.38
CA CYS A 4 10.25 -2.28 -9.47
C CYS A 4 10.85 -2.19 -8.07
N GLU A 5 11.46 -3.28 -7.59
CA GLU A 5 12.16 -3.27 -6.30
C GLU A 5 13.35 -2.34 -6.31
N LYS A 6 14.12 -2.33 -7.39
CA LYS A 6 15.26 -1.42 -7.53
C LYS A 6 14.81 0.04 -7.52
N ILE A 7 13.75 0.35 -8.24
CA ILE A 7 13.19 1.69 -8.27
C ILE A 7 12.67 2.10 -6.90
N GLU A 8 11.96 1.20 -6.23
CA GLU A 8 11.45 1.46 -4.88
C GLU A 8 12.60 1.80 -3.92
N GLN A 9 13.68 1.03 -3.95
CA GLN A 9 14.85 1.31 -3.12
C GLN A 9 15.50 2.65 -3.45
N GLU A 10 15.52 3.02 -4.72
CA GLU A 10 16.12 4.25 -5.18
C GLU A 10 15.31 5.48 -4.72
N ILE A 11 14.00 5.42 -4.79
CA ILE A 11 13.14 6.58 -4.52
C ILE A 11 12.71 6.70 -3.05
N THR A 12 12.68 5.61 -2.30
CA THR A 12 12.16 5.59 -0.93
C THR A 12 12.85 6.60 -0.01
N PRO A 13 14.21 6.67 0.05
CA PRO A 13 14.84 7.62 0.95
C PRO A 13 14.47 9.08 0.66
N ALA A 14 14.44 9.46 -0.61
CA ALA A 14 14.11 10.83 -1.01
C ALA A 14 12.66 11.18 -0.67
N LEU A 15 11.73 10.26 -0.92
CA LEU A 15 10.33 10.51 -0.62
C LEU A 15 10.08 10.58 0.88
N ARG A 16 10.78 9.76 1.67
CA ARG A 16 10.70 9.84 3.14
C ARG A 16 11.18 11.18 3.67
N ASP A 17 12.26 11.70 3.11
CA ASP A 17 12.79 13.01 3.49
C ASP A 17 11.79 14.13 3.19
N MET A 18 10.92 13.95 2.19
CA MET A 18 9.88 14.91 1.83
C MET A 18 8.60 14.76 2.65
N GLY A 19 8.49 13.72 3.49
CA GLY A 19 7.32 13.46 4.32
C GLY A 19 6.34 12.46 3.73
N TYR A 20 6.79 11.62 2.80
CA TYR A 20 5.96 10.61 2.16
C TYR A 20 6.47 9.20 2.43
N GLU A 21 5.60 8.20 2.24
CA GLU A 21 5.95 6.79 2.26
C GLU A 21 5.52 6.16 0.94
N VAL A 22 6.39 5.32 0.39
CA VAL A 22 6.07 4.57 -0.83
C VAL A 22 5.19 3.37 -0.44
N VAL A 23 4.02 3.27 -1.05
CA VAL A 23 3.10 2.16 -0.83
C VAL A 23 3.36 1.04 -1.83
N ARG A 24 3.48 1.38 -3.11
CA ARG A 24 3.72 0.38 -4.16
C ARG A 24 4.38 1.03 -5.38
N VAL A 25 5.25 0.26 -6.03
CA VAL A 25 5.79 0.59 -7.34
C VAL A 25 5.41 -0.53 -8.30
N ALA A 26 4.78 -0.19 -9.40
CA ALA A 26 4.35 -1.18 -10.41
C ALA A 26 4.68 -0.68 -11.80
N LEU A 27 5.01 -1.61 -12.69
CA LEU A 27 5.29 -1.32 -14.09
C LEU A 27 4.28 -2.06 -14.95
N ASN A 28 3.55 -1.32 -15.76
CA ASN A 28 2.53 -1.86 -16.66
C ASN A 28 2.90 -1.55 -18.12
N GLY A 29 2.37 -2.36 -19.03
CA GLY A 29 2.55 -2.18 -20.46
C GLY A 29 3.82 -2.82 -21.00
N THR A 30 3.75 -3.26 -22.27
CA THR A 30 4.87 -3.90 -22.98
C THR A 30 5.51 -2.94 -23.97
N GLU A 31 4.72 -2.23 -24.76
CA GLU A 31 5.22 -1.25 -25.73
C GLU A 31 5.25 0.16 -25.14
N SER A 32 4.18 0.54 -24.45
CA SER A 32 4.09 1.82 -23.74
C SER A 32 4.18 1.54 -22.24
N LYS A 33 5.38 1.70 -21.68
CA LYS A 33 5.61 1.43 -20.27
C LYS A 33 5.03 2.55 -19.40
N VAL A 34 4.25 2.16 -18.40
CA VAL A 34 3.72 3.06 -17.39
C VAL A 34 4.26 2.63 -16.03
N LEU A 35 5.07 3.49 -15.43
CA LEU A 35 5.56 3.29 -14.07
C LEU A 35 4.59 3.96 -13.12
N GLN A 36 3.94 3.18 -12.27
CA GLN A 36 3.00 3.67 -11.28
C GLN A 36 3.65 3.67 -9.90
N VAL A 37 3.71 4.84 -9.28
CA VAL A 37 4.19 4.99 -7.92
C VAL A 37 3.00 5.38 -7.04
N MET A 38 2.66 4.50 -6.12
CA MET A 38 1.62 4.76 -5.13
C MET A 38 2.31 5.18 -3.84
N ALA A 39 1.95 6.35 -3.33
CA ALA A 39 2.57 6.91 -2.12
C ALA A 39 1.51 7.52 -1.22
N GLU A 40 1.85 7.70 0.05
CA GLU A 40 0.97 8.35 1.02
C GLU A 40 1.80 9.27 1.90
N ARG A 41 1.14 10.21 2.59
CA ARG A 41 1.81 11.11 3.52
C ARG A 41 2.09 10.40 4.83
N GLN A 42 3.23 10.71 5.45
CA GLN A 42 3.59 10.15 6.76
C GLN A 42 2.62 10.58 7.86
N ASP A 43 2.00 11.77 7.71
CA ASP A 43 1.02 12.26 8.68
C ASP A 43 -0.37 11.64 8.49
N GLN A 44 -0.52 10.73 7.50
CA GLN A 44 -1.75 10.02 7.19
C GLN A 44 -2.90 10.93 6.73
N ILE A 45 -2.58 12.14 6.31
CA ILE A 45 -3.52 13.06 5.70
C ILE A 45 -3.57 12.77 4.20
N ASP A 46 -4.71 13.02 3.57
CA ASP A 46 -4.89 12.76 2.14
C ASP A 46 -3.88 13.55 1.31
N MET A 47 -3.33 12.90 0.29
CA MET A 47 -2.44 13.56 -0.65
C MET A 47 -3.21 14.53 -1.55
N THR A 48 -2.59 15.67 -1.80
CA THR A 48 -3.12 16.67 -2.73
C THR A 48 -2.51 16.49 -4.11
N VAL A 49 -3.04 17.22 -5.10
CA VAL A 49 -2.46 17.27 -6.45
C VAL A 49 -1.02 17.82 -6.38
N ASP A 50 -0.78 18.80 -5.52
CA ASP A 50 0.57 19.37 -5.34
C ASP A 50 1.53 18.34 -4.77
N ASP A 51 1.08 17.52 -3.82
CA ASP A 51 1.90 16.42 -3.28
C ASP A 51 2.31 15.46 -4.40
N CYS A 52 1.36 15.05 -5.23
CA CYS A 52 1.63 14.16 -6.36
C CYS A 52 2.61 14.78 -7.35
N ALA A 53 2.49 16.08 -7.62
CA ALA A 53 3.39 16.79 -8.52
C ALA A 53 4.81 16.85 -7.95
N ASP A 54 4.95 17.10 -6.66
CA ASP A 54 6.27 17.13 -5.99
C ASP A 54 6.94 15.77 -6.05
N ILE A 55 6.19 14.71 -5.77
CA ILE A 55 6.69 13.32 -5.85
C ILE A 55 7.10 13.01 -7.28
N SER A 56 6.26 13.37 -8.26
CA SER A 56 6.53 13.10 -9.67
C SER A 56 7.85 13.76 -10.12
N ARG A 57 8.07 15.02 -9.75
CA ARG A 57 9.31 15.72 -10.08
C ARG A 57 10.53 15.06 -9.48
N THR A 58 10.45 14.68 -8.21
CA THR A 58 11.55 14.02 -7.50
C THR A 58 11.86 12.66 -8.10
N VAL A 59 10.84 11.84 -8.34
CA VAL A 59 11.01 10.51 -8.93
C VAL A 59 11.59 10.61 -10.33
N SER A 60 11.08 11.53 -11.16
CA SER A 60 11.61 11.75 -12.52
C SER A 60 13.08 12.11 -12.51
N ALA A 61 13.50 12.99 -11.60
CA ALA A 61 14.90 13.40 -11.49
C ALA A 61 15.79 12.24 -11.09
N LEU A 62 15.35 11.40 -10.13
CA LEU A 62 16.11 10.24 -9.69
C LEU A 62 16.22 9.19 -10.78
N LEU A 63 15.15 8.96 -11.53
CA LEU A 63 15.14 7.97 -12.61
C LEU A 63 15.94 8.43 -13.82
N ASP A 64 16.03 9.74 -14.08
CA ASP A 64 16.89 10.28 -15.12
C ASP A 64 18.36 9.95 -14.85
N VAL A 65 18.78 9.98 -13.60
CA VAL A 65 20.14 9.64 -13.20
C VAL A 65 20.35 8.12 -13.26
N ALA A 66 19.41 7.35 -12.69
CA ALA A 66 19.52 5.89 -12.61
C ALA A 66 19.33 5.21 -13.97
N ASP A 67 18.54 5.82 -14.85
CA ASP A 67 18.23 5.35 -16.20
C ASP A 67 17.89 3.86 -16.28
N PRO A 68 16.88 3.39 -15.52
CA PRO A 68 16.60 1.97 -15.41
C PRO A 68 15.86 1.37 -16.61
N PHE A 69 15.33 2.21 -17.51
CA PHE A 69 14.53 1.76 -18.65
C PHE A 69 15.23 1.99 -19.99
N THR A 70 14.99 1.06 -20.91
CA THR A 70 15.34 1.27 -22.31
C THR A 70 14.14 1.90 -22.99
N GLY A 71 14.29 3.12 -23.51
CA GLY A 71 13.23 3.83 -24.19
C GLY A 71 12.36 4.68 -23.28
N HIS A 72 11.19 5.04 -23.78
CA HIS A 72 10.30 5.96 -23.08
C HIS A 72 9.40 5.25 -22.08
N TYR A 73 9.05 5.94 -21.02
CA TYR A 73 8.06 5.49 -20.05
C TYR A 73 7.20 6.68 -19.60
N THR A 74 6.02 6.39 -19.11
CA THR A 74 5.14 7.38 -18.50
C THR A 74 5.14 7.17 -16.99
N LEU A 75 5.29 8.23 -16.23
CA LEU A 75 5.23 8.17 -14.78
C LEU A 75 3.86 8.61 -14.29
N GLU A 76 3.23 7.76 -13.49
CA GLU A 76 1.98 8.07 -12.81
C GLU A 76 2.21 8.01 -11.30
N VAL A 77 1.84 9.08 -10.59
CA VAL A 77 1.88 9.12 -9.13
C VAL A 77 0.44 9.15 -8.62
N SER A 78 0.15 8.26 -7.69
CA SER A 78 -1.19 8.15 -7.12
C SER A 78 -1.12 7.93 -5.61
N SER A 79 -2.24 8.13 -4.94
CA SER A 79 -2.40 7.76 -3.54
C SER A 79 -3.27 6.51 -3.43
N PRO A 80 -3.13 5.72 -2.34
CA PRO A 80 -4.05 4.63 -2.12
C PRO A 80 -5.44 5.17 -1.80
N GLY A 81 -6.48 4.47 -2.29
CA GLY A 81 -7.86 4.78 -1.92
C GLY A 81 -8.18 4.32 -0.51
N LEU A 82 -9.44 4.47 -0.10
CA LEU A 82 -9.90 3.97 1.20
C LEU A 82 -9.77 2.44 1.28
N ASP A 83 -9.88 1.75 0.16
CA ASP A 83 -9.66 0.31 0.03
C ASP A 83 -8.17 0.01 -0.23
N ARG A 84 -7.32 0.54 0.62
CA ARG A 84 -5.86 0.47 0.51
C ARG A 84 -5.34 -0.97 0.46
N PRO A 85 -4.39 -1.29 -0.44
CA PRO A 85 -3.75 -2.60 -0.40
C PRO A 85 -2.87 -2.75 0.85
N LEU A 86 -2.83 -3.96 1.40
CA LEU A 86 -2.02 -4.30 2.56
C LEU A 86 -0.78 -5.04 2.06
N LEU A 87 0.35 -4.35 1.97
CA LEU A 87 1.55 -4.86 1.30
C LEU A 87 2.66 -5.25 2.27
N LYS A 88 2.68 -4.66 3.45
CA LYS A 88 3.73 -4.90 4.46
C LYS A 88 3.12 -5.48 5.72
N ALA A 89 3.91 -6.25 6.46
CA ALA A 89 3.45 -6.82 7.73
C ALA A 89 2.93 -5.74 8.68
N ALA A 90 3.61 -4.60 8.75
CA ALA A 90 3.21 -3.47 9.60
C ALA A 90 1.82 -2.92 9.27
N ASP A 91 1.35 -3.08 8.03
CA ASP A 91 0.01 -2.60 7.63
C ASP A 91 -1.08 -3.32 8.41
N TYR A 92 -0.89 -4.60 8.73
CA TYR A 92 -1.88 -5.37 9.49
C TYR A 92 -1.99 -4.92 10.94
N ALA A 93 -0.91 -4.38 11.50
CA ALA A 93 -0.94 -3.77 12.83
C ALA A 93 -1.56 -2.38 12.80
N ARG A 94 -1.28 -1.62 11.75
CA ARG A 94 -1.79 -0.25 11.58
C ARG A 94 -3.32 -0.20 11.45
N PHE A 95 -3.90 -1.15 10.73
CA PHE A 95 -5.33 -1.15 10.40
C PHE A 95 -6.15 -2.12 11.25
N VAL A 96 -5.71 -2.39 12.47
CA VAL A 96 -6.48 -3.22 13.41
C VAL A 96 -7.87 -2.63 13.61
N GLY A 97 -8.88 -3.51 13.55
CA GLY A 97 -10.28 -3.14 13.68
C GLY A 97 -11.00 -2.92 12.35
N ASP A 98 -10.26 -2.80 11.26
CA ASP A 98 -10.86 -2.61 9.94
C ASP A 98 -11.07 -3.96 9.25
N GLU A 99 -12.03 -4.02 8.34
CA GLU A 99 -12.31 -5.22 7.56
C GLU A 99 -11.39 -5.29 6.35
N ALA A 100 -10.97 -6.49 6.01
CA ALA A 100 -10.08 -6.74 4.90
C ALA A 100 -10.50 -7.97 4.10
N LYS A 101 -10.18 -7.94 2.81
CA LYS A 101 -10.32 -9.09 1.92
C LYS A 101 -8.92 -9.67 1.73
N VAL A 102 -8.77 -10.96 2.03
CA VAL A 102 -7.47 -11.64 2.04
C VAL A 102 -7.47 -12.80 1.08
N GLU A 103 -6.39 -12.95 0.31
CA GLU A 103 -6.14 -14.11 -0.53
C GLU A 103 -4.84 -14.76 -0.06
N LEU A 104 -4.91 -16.06 0.23
CA LEU A 104 -3.75 -16.84 0.70
C LEU A 104 -3.01 -17.47 -0.48
N THR A 105 -1.75 -17.84 -0.26
CA THR A 105 -0.95 -18.56 -1.26
C THR A 105 -1.43 -20.00 -1.45
N HIS A 106 -2.07 -20.57 -0.43
CA HIS A 106 -2.63 -21.92 -0.46
C HIS A 106 -3.86 -21.95 0.45
N GLU A 107 -4.67 -23.00 0.30
CA GLU A 107 -5.86 -23.16 1.13
C GLU A 107 -5.52 -23.46 2.59
N ILE A 108 -6.20 -22.77 3.50
CA ILE A 108 -6.16 -23.04 4.93
C ILE A 108 -7.59 -23.30 5.37
N ASN A 109 -7.84 -24.49 5.96
CA ASN A 109 -9.17 -24.93 6.36
C ASN A 109 -10.18 -24.89 5.20
N GLY A 110 -9.71 -25.23 3.99
CA GLY A 110 -10.55 -25.26 2.78
C GLY A 110 -10.84 -23.91 2.16
N ARG A 111 -10.20 -22.84 2.64
CA ARG A 111 -10.42 -21.48 2.14
C ARG A 111 -9.12 -20.84 1.70
N LYS A 112 -9.16 -20.21 0.54
CA LYS A 112 -8.04 -19.44 -0.01
C LYS A 112 -8.33 -17.94 -0.03
N ARG A 113 -9.61 -17.56 -0.14
CA ARG A 113 -10.07 -16.17 -0.16
C ARG A 113 -11.16 -16.00 0.89
N PHE A 114 -11.06 -14.93 1.68
CA PHE A 114 -12.07 -14.67 2.71
C PHE A 114 -12.06 -13.21 3.11
N LYS A 115 -13.16 -12.78 3.71
CA LYS A 115 -13.30 -11.46 4.32
C LYS A 115 -13.17 -11.62 5.83
N CYS A 116 -12.44 -10.72 6.46
CA CYS A 116 -12.18 -10.81 7.89
C CYS A 116 -11.95 -9.43 8.48
N ARG A 117 -11.88 -9.38 9.80
CA ARG A 117 -11.50 -8.17 10.52
C ARG A 117 -10.09 -8.33 11.04
N LEU A 118 -9.26 -7.31 10.87
CA LEU A 118 -7.86 -7.36 11.31
C LEU A 118 -7.78 -7.24 12.83
N LYS A 119 -7.00 -8.12 13.44
CA LYS A 119 -6.79 -8.14 14.90
C LYS A 119 -5.40 -7.70 15.31
N GLY A 120 -4.43 -7.82 14.42
CA GLY A 120 -3.07 -7.39 14.71
C GLY A 120 -2.01 -8.27 14.07
N LEU A 121 -0.80 -8.09 14.56
CA LEU A 121 0.38 -8.79 14.09
C LEU A 121 1.16 -9.30 15.31
N THR A 122 1.61 -10.56 15.27
CA THR A 122 2.43 -11.13 16.35
C THR A 122 3.90 -10.81 16.13
N GLU A 123 4.70 -11.02 17.16
CA GLU A 123 6.17 -10.84 17.10
C GLU A 123 6.82 -11.78 16.08
N LYS A 124 6.15 -12.87 15.74
CA LYS A 124 6.65 -13.85 14.76
C LYS A 124 6.18 -13.58 13.34
N ASN A 125 5.69 -12.36 13.05
CA ASN A 125 5.13 -11.98 11.75
C ASN A 125 3.95 -12.85 11.32
N GLU A 126 3.12 -13.25 12.29
CA GLU A 126 1.86 -13.90 12.01
C GLU A 126 0.74 -12.87 12.13
N VAL A 127 -0.15 -12.84 11.12
CA VAL A 127 -1.27 -11.91 11.11
C VAL A 127 -2.46 -12.56 11.81
N LEU A 128 -3.09 -11.80 12.68
CA LEU A 128 -4.28 -12.24 13.42
C LEU A 128 -5.53 -11.65 12.77
N PHE A 129 -6.49 -12.52 12.47
CA PHE A 129 -7.77 -12.16 11.88
C PHE A 129 -8.92 -12.65 12.73
N ASP A 130 -10.02 -11.91 12.75
CA ASP A 130 -11.32 -12.40 13.22
C ASP A 130 -12.15 -12.80 12.01
N PHE A 131 -12.38 -14.08 11.87
CA PHE A 131 -13.15 -14.66 10.78
C PHE A 131 -14.34 -15.40 11.36
N GLU A 132 -15.54 -14.89 11.11
CA GLU A 132 -16.80 -15.48 11.62
C GLU A 132 -16.80 -15.72 13.13
N GLY A 133 -16.24 -14.77 13.89
CA GLY A 133 -16.18 -14.86 15.34
C GLY A 133 -15.04 -15.69 15.90
N GLN A 134 -14.20 -16.24 15.04
CA GLN A 134 -13.05 -17.05 15.44
C GLN A 134 -11.74 -16.39 15.06
N GLU A 135 -10.75 -16.47 15.94
CA GLU A 135 -9.44 -15.93 15.66
C GLU A 135 -8.67 -16.89 14.74
N MET A 136 -8.17 -16.34 13.64
CA MET A 136 -7.26 -17.06 12.73
C MET A 136 -5.88 -16.43 12.82
N ARG A 137 -4.86 -17.29 12.79
CA ARG A 137 -3.47 -16.87 12.78
C ARG A 137 -2.83 -17.39 11.50
N VAL A 138 -2.31 -16.47 10.66
CA VAL A 138 -1.73 -16.82 9.37
C VAL A 138 -0.36 -16.13 9.24
N PRO A 139 0.71 -16.89 8.92
CA PRO A 139 2.01 -16.25 8.67
C PRO A 139 1.90 -15.24 7.54
N PHE A 140 2.55 -14.10 7.71
CA PHE A 140 2.54 -13.04 6.69
C PHE A 140 2.98 -13.58 5.32
N ALA A 141 3.96 -14.48 5.30
CA ALA A 141 4.48 -15.06 4.05
C ALA A 141 3.43 -15.88 3.29
N ASP A 142 2.38 -16.36 3.96
CA ASP A 142 1.32 -17.16 3.35
C ASP A 142 0.18 -16.30 2.77
N ILE A 143 0.26 -14.98 2.92
CA ILE A 143 -0.73 -14.07 2.35
C ILE A 143 -0.24 -13.63 0.97
N ALA A 144 -1.01 -13.96 -0.07
CA ALA A 144 -0.70 -13.58 -1.44
C ALA A 144 -1.07 -12.13 -1.70
N LYS A 145 -2.27 -11.72 -1.30
CA LYS A 145 -2.78 -10.35 -1.44
C LYS A 145 -3.79 -10.06 -0.35
N ALA A 146 -3.89 -8.79 0.00
CA ALA A 146 -4.94 -8.32 0.89
C ALA A 146 -5.20 -6.85 0.63
N LYS A 147 -6.43 -6.40 0.90
CA LYS A 147 -6.78 -4.98 0.83
C LYS A 147 -7.90 -4.70 1.82
N LEU A 148 -7.99 -3.46 2.26
CA LEU A 148 -9.09 -3.03 3.11
C LEU A 148 -10.39 -3.05 2.32
N ILE A 149 -11.50 -3.35 3.00
CA ILE A 149 -12.83 -3.31 2.40
C ILE A 149 -13.44 -1.95 2.74
N LEU A 150 -14.05 -1.33 1.73
CA LEU A 150 -14.72 -0.05 1.92
C LEU A 150 -16.02 -0.28 2.71
N THR A 151 -16.00 0.11 3.99
CA THR A 151 -17.14 -0.01 4.90
C THR A 151 -17.59 1.38 5.34
N ASP A 152 -18.80 1.47 5.89
CA ASP A 152 -19.29 2.74 6.45
C ASP A 152 -18.40 3.21 7.60
N GLU A 153 -17.90 2.29 8.42
CA GLU A 153 -16.95 2.61 9.50
C GLU A 153 -15.66 3.23 8.97
N LEU A 154 -15.11 2.69 7.89
CA LEU A 154 -13.88 3.19 7.28
C LEU A 154 -14.11 4.57 6.68
N ILE A 155 -15.24 4.79 6.02
CA ILE A 155 -15.63 6.08 5.46
C ILE A 155 -15.76 7.12 6.58
N GLN A 156 -16.41 6.78 7.69
CA GLN A 156 -16.56 7.68 8.84
C GLN A 156 -15.22 8.06 9.45
N LYS A 157 -14.31 7.11 9.62
CA LYS A 157 -12.95 7.38 10.12
C LYS A 157 -12.22 8.37 9.21
N HIS A 158 -12.34 8.18 7.90
CA HIS A 158 -11.72 9.07 6.92
C HIS A 158 -12.28 10.48 7.01
N GLN A 159 -13.60 10.63 7.10
CA GLN A 159 -14.25 11.92 7.25
C GLN A 159 -13.84 12.64 8.53
N THR A 160 -13.74 11.90 9.64
CA THR A 160 -13.30 12.46 10.92
C THR A 160 -11.89 13.00 10.84
N LYS A 161 -10.97 12.30 10.20
CA LYS A 161 -9.61 12.77 9.97
C LYS A 161 -9.59 14.05 9.13
N HIS A 162 -10.43 14.09 8.09
CA HIS A 162 -10.52 15.23 7.20
C HIS A 162 -11.05 16.46 7.94
N GLU A 163 -12.08 16.31 8.74
CA GLU A 163 -12.63 17.39 9.57
C GLU A 163 -11.61 17.93 10.57
N ARG A 164 -10.83 17.07 11.22
CA ARG A 164 -9.77 17.49 12.15
C ARG A 164 -8.70 18.32 11.47
N LYS A 165 -8.43 18.07 10.21
CA LYS A 165 -7.43 18.82 9.44
C LYS A 165 -7.89 20.24 9.14
N GLU A 166 -9.17 20.45 8.90
CA GLU A 166 -9.72 21.77 8.56
C GLU A 166 -9.82 22.71 9.77
N LYS A 167 -9.63 22.19 10.96
CA LYS A 167 -9.59 22.97 12.20
C LYS A 167 -8.16 23.17 12.64
#